data_9ce089be6fee6fff4dd009af59073637
#
_entry.id   9ce089be6fee6fff4dd009af59073637
#
_cell.length_a   1.000
_cell.length_b   1.000
_cell.length_c   1.000
_cell.angle_alpha   90.00
_cell.angle_beta   90.00
_cell.angle_gamma   90.00
#
_symmetry.space_group_name_H-M   'P 1'
#
loop_
_entity.id
_entity.type
_entity.pdbx_description
1 polymer ?
#
loop_
_entity_poly.entity_id
_entity_poly.type
_entity_poly.pdbx_seq_one_letter_code
_entity_poly.pdbx_strand_id
1 'polypeptide(L)'
;MTRRLKIIALGGVLMLSVMSCEDQHVALPAQGHWRVVNYWAVWCSPCREEIPELNRLHQETDLVVFAVNYDGKQGEELASQAATMNIGFRVLAQDPGPALGVERPRVLPTTLLVDPAGRVTDTLVGPQTQETLLAIWRTRAGD
;
A
#
# COMPACT_ATOMS: atom_id res chain seq x y z
N MET A 1 -16.11 64.59 43.77
CA MET A 1 -15.16 64.05 42.73
C MET A 1 -15.03 62.57 42.92
N THR A 2 -15.81 61.75 42.25
CA THR A 2 -15.80 60.26 42.36
C THR A 2 -15.33 59.65 41.05
N ARG A 3 -14.09 59.17 41.04
CA ARG A 3 -13.47 58.47 39.92
C ARG A 3 -13.99 57.02 39.87
N ARG A 4 -14.78 56.70 38.88
CA ARG A 4 -15.22 55.32 38.60
C ARG A 4 -14.10 54.57 37.88
N LEU A 5 -13.56 53.55 38.55
CA LEU A 5 -12.58 52.62 38.02
C LEU A 5 -13.33 51.58 37.14
N LYS A 6 -13.03 51.54 35.84
CA LYS A 6 -13.56 50.54 34.93
C LYS A 6 -12.63 49.31 34.97
N ILE A 7 -13.13 48.22 35.50
CA ILE A 7 -12.47 46.91 35.44
C ILE A 7 -12.77 46.31 34.05
N ILE A 8 -11.76 46.22 33.21
CA ILE A 8 -11.83 45.48 31.93
C ILE A 8 -11.50 44.02 32.24
N ALA A 9 -12.52 43.16 32.21
CA ALA A 9 -12.35 41.71 32.28
C ALA A 9 -11.83 41.20 30.95
N LEU A 10 -10.57 40.80 30.92
CA LEU A 10 -9.93 40.15 29.77
C LEU A 10 -10.32 38.68 29.79
N GLY A 11 -11.35 38.30 29.04
CA GLY A 11 -11.76 36.91 28.85
C GLY A 11 -10.78 36.20 27.94
N GLY A 12 -9.87 35.43 28.53
CA GLY A 12 -8.99 34.53 27.79
C GLY A 12 -9.78 33.32 27.27
N VAL A 13 -10.03 33.26 25.97
CA VAL A 13 -10.55 32.07 25.32
C VAL A 13 -9.40 31.07 25.19
N LEU A 14 -9.41 30.03 26.04
CA LEU A 14 -8.51 28.91 25.97
C LEU A 14 -8.93 28.02 24.80
N MET A 15 -8.28 28.18 23.63
CA MET A 15 -8.43 27.26 22.49
C MET A 15 -7.79 25.92 22.87
N LEU A 16 -8.62 24.92 23.19
CA LEU A 16 -8.18 23.52 23.23
C LEU A 16 -7.96 23.06 21.77
N SER A 17 -6.70 23.01 21.37
CA SER A 17 -6.30 22.30 20.14
C SER A 17 -6.47 20.81 20.36
N VAL A 18 -7.56 20.23 19.87
CA VAL A 18 -7.71 18.78 19.73
C VAL A 18 -6.73 18.32 18.65
N MET A 19 -5.60 17.76 19.09
CA MET A 19 -4.73 16.98 18.20
C MET A 19 -5.49 15.71 17.82
N SER A 20 -6.14 15.73 16.67
CA SER A 20 -6.59 14.50 16.02
C SER A 20 -5.34 13.71 15.64
N CYS A 21 -5.12 12.57 16.28
CA CYS A 21 -4.26 11.52 15.71
C CYS A 21 -5.01 10.99 14.48
N GLU A 22 -4.76 11.57 13.33
CA GLU A 22 -5.10 10.92 12.07
C GLU A 22 -4.16 9.72 11.94
N ASP A 23 -4.73 8.51 11.95
CA ASP A 23 -4.04 7.31 11.50
C ASP A 23 -3.54 7.58 10.08
N GLN A 24 -2.25 7.83 9.93
CA GLN A 24 -1.64 8.08 8.63
C GLN A 24 -1.53 6.75 7.88
N HIS A 25 -2.65 6.29 7.33
CA HIS A 25 -2.63 5.20 6.36
C HIS A 25 -1.84 5.66 5.14
N VAL A 26 -0.73 4.98 4.89
CA VAL A 26 0.12 5.31 3.75
C VAL A 26 -0.62 4.95 2.47
N ALA A 27 -0.96 5.97 1.70
CA ALA A 27 -1.60 5.79 0.41
C ALA A 27 -0.69 5.02 -0.56
N LEU A 28 -1.27 4.08 -1.31
CA LEU A 28 -0.56 3.38 -2.37
C LEU A 28 -0.09 4.37 -3.44
N PRO A 29 1.23 4.39 -3.78
CA PRO A 29 1.75 5.28 -4.83
C PRO A 29 1.15 5.02 -6.21
N ALA A 30 1.53 5.84 -7.21
CA ALA A 30 1.09 5.75 -8.60
C ALA A 30 -0.44 5.83 -8.78
N GLN A 31 -1.08 6.81 -8.12
CA GLN A 31 -2.49 7.12 -8.35
C GLN A 31 -2.75 7.41 -9.83
N GLY A 32 -3.93 7.05 -10.32
CA GLY A 32 -4.29 7.21 -11.73
C GLY A 32 -3.79 6.09 -12.66
N HIS A 33 -3.03 5.12 -12.13
CA HIS A 33 -2.56 3.93 -12.85
C HIS A 33 -3.18 2.66 -12.29
N TRP A 34 -3.28 1.63 -13.11
CA TRP A 34 -3.51 0.28 -12.63
C TRP A 34 -2.29 -0.22 -11.87
N ARG A 35 -2.52 -0.83 -10.71
CA ARG A 35 -1.47 -1.26 -9.79
C ARG A 35 -1.69 -2.70 -9.36
N VAL A 36 -0.59 -3.41 -9.20
CA VAL A 36 -0.54 -4.76 -8.64
C VAL A 36 0.19 -4.69 -7.31
N VAL A 37 -0.39 -5.22 -6.24
CA VAL A 37 0.22 -5.26 -4.91
C VAL A 37 0.37 -6.71 -4.50
N ASN A 38 1.61 -7.18 -4.39
CA ASN A 38 1.93 -8.56 -4.05
C ASN A 38 2.45 -8.68 -2.63
N TYR A 39 1.80 -9.51 -1.82
CA TYR A 39 2.24 -9.86 -0.48
C TYR A 39 3.13 -11.10 -0.51
N TRP A 40 4.33 -10.97 0.01
CA TRP A 40 5.38 -12.00 -0.03
C TRP A 40 6.13 -12.12 1.28
N ALA A 41 6.84 -13.25 1.47
CA ALA A 41 7.82 -13.45 2.53
C ALA A 41 9.01 -14.30 2.02
N VAL A 42 10.18 -14.13 2.63
CA VAL A 42 11.39 -14.85 2.23
C VAL A 42 11.27 -16.37 2.42
N TRP A 43 10.48 -16.81 3.39
CA TRP A 43 10.20 -18.23 3.69
C TRP A 43 9.10 -18.85 2.82
N CYS A 44 8.41 -18.03 2.01
CA CYS A 44 7.29 -18.47 1.18
C CYS A 44 7.80 -19.05 -0.15
N SER A 45 7.82 -20.36 -0.30
CA SER A 45 8.25 -21.03 -1.54
C SER A 45 7.39 -20.67 -2.76
N PRO A 46 6.04 -20.69 -2.70
CA PRO A 46 5.22 -20.28 -3.85
C PRO A 46 5.41 -18.82 -4.26
N CYS A 47 5.74 -17.93 -3.30
CA CYS A 47 6.08 -16.54 -3.62
C CYS A 47 7.32 -16.46 -4.51
N ARG A 48 8.29 -17.31 -4.27
CA ARG A 48 9.54 -17.39 -5.05
C ARG A 48 9.30 -17.78 -6.51
N GLU A 49 8.30 -18.61 -6.74
CA GLU A 49 7.86 -19.02 -8.09
C GLU A 49 7.15 -17.89 -8.85
N GLU A 50 6.43 -17.04 -8.14
CA GLU A 50 5.66 -15.93 -8.71
C GLU A 50 6.52 -14.70 -9.06
N ILE A 51 7.58 -14.40 -8.30
CA ILE A 51 8.40 -13.19 -8.48
C ILE A 51 8.92 -13.00 -9.92
N PRO A 52 9.42 -14.01 -10.64
CA PRO A 52 9.82 -13.85 -12.04
C PRO A 52 8.68 -13.40 -12.96
N GLU A 53 7.47 -13.86 -12.71
CA GLU A 53 6.26 -13.47 -13.46
C GLU A 53 5.91 -11.99 -13.21
N LEU A 54 5.98 -11.56 -11.96
CA LEU A 54 5.74 -10.17 -11.57
C LEU A 54 6.84 -9.23 -12.09
N ASN A 55 8.09 -9.68 -12.13
CA ASN A 55 9.19 -8.93 -12.73
C ASN A 55 8.93 -8.68 -14.22
N ARG A 56 8.52 -9.70 -14.97
CA ARG A 56 8.15 -9.54 -16.39
C ARG A 56 6.95 -8.62 -16.56
N LEU A 57 5.91 -8.81 -15.75
CA LEU A 57 4.73 -7.94 -15.77
C LEU A 57 5.12 -6.47 -15.62
N HIS A 58 5.97 -6.17 -14.63
CA HIS A 58 6.44 -4.81 -14.37
C HIS A 58 7.28 -4.21 -15.52
N GLN A 59 8.12 -5.04 -16.16
CA GLN A 59 9.03 -4.60 -17.22
C GLN A 59 8.35 -4.47 -18.60
N GLU A 60 7.33 -5.26 -18.86
CA GLU A 60 6.75 -5.42 -20.19
C GLU A 60 5.37 -4.73 -20.34
N THR A 61 4.85 -4.12 -19.26
CA THR A 61 3.50 -3.52 -19.27
C THR A 61 3.46 -2.18 -18.54
N ASP A 62 2.35 -1.46 -18.68
CA ASP A 62 2.07 -0.21 -17.95
C ASP A 62 1.51 -0.46 -16.52
N LEU A 63 1.42 -1.72 -16.08
CA LEU A 63 1.01 -2.06 -14.73
C LEU A 63 2.11 -1.74 -13.74
N VAL A 64 1.77 -0.94 -12.73
CA VAL A 64 2.74 -0.59 -11.67
C VAL A 64 2.69 -1.65 -10.58
N VAL A 65 3.77 -2.43 -10.44
CA VAL A 65 3.85 -3.52 -9.48
C VAL A 65 4.53 -3.06 -8.19
N PHE A 66 3.96 -3.44 -7.05
CA PHE A 66 4.49 -3.20 -5.71
C PHE A 66 4.60 -4.50 -4.92
N ALA A 67 5.63 -4.60 -4.10
CA ALA A 67 5.86 -5.69 -3.16
C ALA A 67 5.61 -5.25 -1.72
N VAL A 68 4.91 -6.05 -0.94
CA VAL A 68 4.68 -5.86 0.50
C VAL A 68 5.25 -7.04 1.26
N ASN A 69 6.24 -6.80 2.13
CA ASN A 69 6.80 -7.84 2.97
C ASN A 69 5.80 -8.21 4.08
N TYR A 70 5.39 -9.47 4.09
CA TYR A 70 4.41 -9.98 5.06
C TYR A 70 4.91 -9.92 6.50
N ASP A 71 6.21 -10.09 6.73
CA ASP A 71 6.78 -10.06 8.09
C ASP A 71 6.99 -8.63 8.62
N GLY A 72 6.67 -7.59 7.82
CA GLY A 72 6.79 -6.20 8.22
C GLY A 72 8.24 -5.74 8.42
N LYS A 73 9.19 -6.38 7.72
CA LYS A 73 10.61 -6.01 7.78
C LYS A 73 10.83 -4.60 7.24
N GLN A 74 11.86 -3.93 7.75
CA GLN A 74 12.17 -2.55 7.45
C GLN A 74 13.66 -2.36 7.11
N GLY A 75 14.00 -1.25 6.47
CA GLY A 75 15.38 -0.83 6.23
C GLY A 75 16.23 -1.86 5.51
N GLU A 76 17.43 -2.10 6.01
CA GLU A 76 18.39 -3.02 5.40
C GLU A 76 17.92 -4.48 5.38
N GLU A 77 17.18 -4.92 6.40
CA GLU A 77 16.63 -6.27 6.44
C GLU A 77 15.61 -6.49 5.32
N LEU A 78 14.72 -5.52 5.10
CA LEU A 78 13.75 -5.56 4.00
C LEU A 78 14.47 -5.59 2.64
N ALA A 79 15.46 -4.73 2.45
CA ALA A 79 16.24 -4.67 1.21
C ALA A 79 16.99 -5.99 0.94
N SER A 80 17.60 -6.57 1.97
CA SER A 80 18.31 -7.86 1.88
C SER A 80 17.37 -9.01 1.51
N GLN A 81 16.19 -9.07 2.13
CA GLN A 81 15.20 -10.10 1.81
C GLN A 81 14.64 -9.94 0.40
N ALA A 82 14.36 -8.71 -0.05
CA ALA A 82 13.91 -8.42 -1.41
C ALA A 82 14.96 -8.82 -2.45
N ALA A 83 16.24 -8.54 -2.19
CA ALA A 83 17.35 -8.98 -3.05
C ALA A 83 17.45 -10.51 -3.10
N THR A 84 17.31 -11.19 -1.98
CA THR A 84 17.30 -12.67 -1.90
C THR A 84 16.15 -13.29 -2.72
N MET A 85 15.02 -12.59 -2.82
CA MET A 85 13.87 -12.99 -3.62
C MET A 85 13.97 -12.56 -5.09
N ASN A 86 15.01 -11.80 -5.48
CA ASN A 86 15.18 -11.21 -6.82
C ASN A 86 13.98 -10.34 -7.24
N ILE A 87 13.43 -9.54 -6.32
CA ILE A 87 12.34 -8.62 -6.61
C ILE A 87 12.90 -7.43 -7.40
N GLY A 88 12.47 -7.26 -8.65
CA GLY A 88 12.91 -6.21 -9.57
C GLY A 88 11.97 -5.00 -9.65
N PHE A 89 10.95 -4.94 -8.80
CA PHE A 89 9.98 -3.84 -8.72
C PHE A 89 9.97 -3.23 -7.32
N ARG A 90 9.20 -2.15 -7.15
CA ARG A 90 9.25 -1.35 -5.91
C ARG A 90 8.71 -2.12 -4.70
N VAL A 91 9.54 -2.22 -3.66
CA VAL A 91 9.16 -2.75 -2.34
C VAL A 91 8.67 -1.58 -1.48
N LEU A 92 7.48 -1.73 -0.91
CA LEU A 92 6.89 -0.74 -0.02
C LEU A 92 7.39 -0.95 1.41
N ALA A 93 7.75 0.14 2.10
CA ALA A 93 8.16 0.10 3.50
C ALA A 93 6.98 -0.16 4.44
N GLN A 94 5.76 0.15 4.00
CA GLN A 94 4.55 -0.01 4.80
C GLN A 94 3.46 -0.72 3.97
N ASP A 95 2.60 -1.46 4.68
CA ASP A 95 1.46 -2.14 4.08
C ASP A 95 0.38 -1.13 3.68
N PRO A 96 0.01 -1.01 2.39
CA PRO A 96 -1.06 -0.13 1.95
C PRO A 96 -2.47 -0.72 2.19
N GLY A 97 -2.58 -1.97 2.63
CA GLY A 97 -3.85 -2.68 2.83
C GLY A 97 -4.88 -1.87 3.63
N PRO A 98 -4.52 -1.31 4.80
CA PRO A 98 -5.44 -0.47 5.57
C PRO A 98 -5.99 0.73 4.79
N ALA A 99 -5.15 1.42 4.01
CA ALA A 99 -5.57 2.54 3.15
C ALA A 99 -6.45 2.10 1.97
N LEU A 100 -6.30 0.86 1.52
CA LEU A 100 -7.11 0.23 0.48
C LEU A 100 -8.39 -0.42 1.03
N GLY A 101 -8.61 -0.39 2.35
CA GLY A 101 -9.75 -1.05 2.99
C GLY A 101 -9.66 -2.59 2.96
N VAL A 102 -8.47 -3.14 2.88
CA VAL A 102 -8.22 -4.60 2.79
C VAL A 102 -7.58 -5.10 4.08
N GLU A 103 -8.09 -6.20 4.60
CA GLU A 103 -7.44 -6.91 5.70
C GLU A 103 -6.15 -7.58 5.21
N ARG A 104 -5.19 -7.72 6.13
CA ARG A 104 -3.96 -8.44 5.84
C ARG A 104 -4.26 -9.87 5.42
N PRO A 105 -3.67 -10.34 4.29
CA PRO A 105 -3.88 -11.70 3.82
C PRO A 105 -3.52 -12.77 4.87
N ARG A 106 -4.23 -13.90 4.83
CA ARG A 106 -3.93 -15.07 5.69
C ARG A 106 -3.12 -16.13 4.98
N VAL A 107 -3.00 -16.02 3.67
CA VAL A 107 -2.29 -16.98 2.79
C VAL A 107 -1.34 -16.22 1.90
N LEU A 108 -0.16 -16.80 1.62
CA LEU A 108 0.83 -16.25 0.71
C LEU A 108 1.12 -17.20 -0.47
N PRO A 109 1.41 -16.66 -1.66
CA PRO A 109 1.28 -15.24 -1.99
C PRO A 109 -0.18 -14.81 -2.10
N THR A 110 -0.44 -13.54 -1.89
CA THR A 110 -1.71 -12.89 -2.25
C THR A 110 -1.42 -11.64 -3.05
N THR A 111 -2.13 -11.48 -4.16
CA THR A 111 -1.95 -10.37 -5.08
C THR A 111 -3.24 -9.60 -5.24
N LEU A 112 -3.19 -8.27 -5.04
CA LEU A 112 -4.30 -7.36 -5.26
C LEU A 112 -4.15 -6.69 -6.62
N LEU A 113 -5.25 -6.58 -7.37
CA LEU A 113 -5.36 -5.69 -8.50
C LEU A 113 -6.12 -4.43 -8.07
N VAL A 114 -5.52 -3.26 -8.31
CA VAL A 114 -6.04 -1.96 -7.86
C VAL A 114 -6.23 -1.05 -9.07
N ASP A 115 -7.45 -0.53 -9.24
CA ASP A 115 -7.80 0.35 -10.34
C ASP A 115 -7.18 1.76 -10.21
N PRO A 116 -7.24 2.60 -11.25
CA PRO A 116 -6.73 3.97 -11.21
C PRO A 116 -7.37 4.85 -10.13
N ALA A 117 -8.60 4.55 -9.72
CA ALA A 117 -9.31 5.26 -8.65
C ALA A 117 -8.90 4.80 -7.23
N GLY A 118 -8.07 3.76 -7.11
CA GLY A 118 -7.60 3.23 -5.82
C GLY A 118 -8.47 2.15 -5.23
N ARG A 119 -9.40 1.57 -5.99
CA ARG A 119 -10.26 0.48 -5.53
C ARG A 119 -9.60 -0.86 -5.83
N VAL A 120 -9.63 -1.77 -4.88
CA VAL A 120 -9.24 -3.15 -5.11
C VAL A 120 -10.33 -3.83 -5.93
N THR A 121 -10.00 -4.26 -7.13
CA THR A 121 -10.94 -4.94 -8.04
C THR A 121 -10.88 -6.46 -7.89
N ASP A 122 -9.71 -6.99 -7.57
CA ASP A 122 -9.49 -8.43 -7.42
C ASP A 122 -8.48 -8.71 -6.30
N THR A 123 -8.73 -9.82 -5.58
CA THR A 123 -7.81 -10.39 -4.59
C THR A 123 -7.53 -11.82 -5.00
N LEU A 124 -6.31 -12.11 -5.41
CA LEU A 124 -5.89 -13.39 -5.96
C LEU A 124 -5.01 -14.11 -4.95
N VAL A 125 -5.43 -15.27 -4.50
CA VAL A 125 -4.71 -16.12 -3.53
C VAL A 125 -3.94 -17.20 -4.28
N GLY A 126 -2.70 -17.42 -3.89
CA GLY A 126 -1.78 -18.34 -4.55
C GLY A 126 -0.97 -17.68 -5.68
N PRO A 127 0.04 -18.39 -6.19
CA PRO A 127 0.94 -17.85 -7.21
C PRO A 127 0.21 -17.55 -8.52
N GLN A 128 0.50 -16.38 -9.08
CA GLN A 128 -0.05 -15.90 -10.34
C GLN A 128 1.01 -15.91 -11.43
N THR A 129 0.57 -16.02 -12.69
CA THR A 129 1.42 -15.83 -13.86
C THR A 129 1.17 -14.44 -14.46
N GLN A 130 2.13 -13.94 -15.23
CA GLN A 130 1.95 -12.71 -16.01
C GLN A 130 0.70 -12.81 -16.90
N GLU A 131 0.49 -13.94 -17.56
CA GLU A 131 -0.67 -14.16 -18.45
C GLU A 131 -2.00 -14.04 -17.71
N THR A 132 -2.12 -14.68 -16.53
CA THR A 132 -3.31 -14.62 -15.68
C THR A 132 -3.61 -13.19 -15.25
N LEU A 133 -2.60 -12.46 -14.76
CA LEU A 133 -2.76 -11.07 -14.34
C LEU A 133 -3.15 -10.15 -15.48
N LEU A 134 -2.56 -10.32 -16.67
CA LEU A 134 -2.92 -9.57 -17.87
C LEU A 134 -4.36 -9.84 -18.33
N ALA A 135 -4.80 -11.10 -18.29
CA ALA A 135 -6.16 -11.47 -18.67
C ALA A 135 -7.21 -10.82 -17.76
N ILE A 136 -6.96 -10.83 -16.43
CA ILE A 136 -7.83 -10.19 -15.45
C ILE A 136 -7.83 -8.67 -15.65
N TRP A 137 -6.64 -8.06 -15.75
CA TRP A 137 -6.50 -6.62 -15.97
C TRP A 137 -7.25 -6.13 -17.19
N ARG A 138 -7.07 -6.76 -18.37
CA ARG A 138 -7.78 -6.41 -19.60
C ARG A 138 -9.29 -6.47 -19.43
N THR A 139 -9.78 -7.52 -18.78
CA THR A 139 -11.21 -7.65 -18.47
C THR A 139 -11.73 -6.51 -17.60
N ARG A 140 -10.93 -6.02 -16.64
CA ARG A 140 -11.31 -4.93 -15.74
C ARG A 140 -11.11 -3.55 -16.35
N ALA A 141 -10.11 -3.39 -17.22
CA ALA A 141 -9.83 -2.15 -17.91
C ALA A 141 -10.81 -1.86 -19.05
N GLY A 142 -11.51 -2.88 -19.55
CA GLY A 142 -12.48 -2.75 -20.66
C GLY A 142 -11.81 -2.81 -22.03
N ASP A 143 -10.65 -3.47 -22.12
CA ASP A 143 -9.90 -3.72 -23.35
C ASP A 143 -10.24 -5.08 -23.98
#